data_47e29ebb9b9cdbb1c71c0f9e88e52590
#
_entry.id   47e29ebb9b9cdbb1c71c0f9e88e52590
#
_cell.length_a   1.000
_cell.length_b   1.000
_cell.length_c   1.000
_cell.angle_alpha   90.00
_cell.angle_beta   90.00
_cell.angle_gamma   90.00
#
_symmetry.space_group_name_H-M   'P 1'
#
loop_
_entity.id
_entity.type
_entity.pdbx_description
1 polymer ?
#
loop_
_entity_poly.entity_id
_entity_poly.type
_entity_poly.pdbx_seq_one_letter_code
_entity_poly.pdbx_strand_id
1 'polypeptide(L)'
;MATRNMIMVVPEEYGFNEHGLMTAVPNSVEEKSYLNLYMHHDGYPEWQGVQLANWRLANPTMDIARASAKLVRDMYYDSSYLYPSVNSIDHQYTYIVWVGKENNKISCFDRYNSKHIFTMTPNEIKTKYADDMDYTDFAKGETRCRRNNTIAKEELATYLSLIHI
;
A
#
# COMPACT_ATOMS: atom_id res chain seq x y z
N MET A 1 -8.24 9.10 15.72
CA MET A 1 -9.00 8.02 15.06
C MET A 1 -8.14 7.31 14.04
N ALA A 2 -8.34 6.01 13.92
CA ALA A 2 -7.63 5.23 12.92
C ALA A 2 -8.17 5.55 11.52
N THR A 3 -7.29 5.80 10.56
CA THR A 3 -7.64 5.94 9.15
C THR A 3 -7.34 4.63 8.45
N ARG A 4 -8.37 3.82 8.29
CA ARG A 4 -8.28 2.47 7.75
C ARG A 4 -8.14 2.50 6.24
N ASN A 5 -7.32 1.58 5.72
CA ASN A 5 -7.14 1.47 4.29
C ASN A 5 -6.92 0.03 3.84
N MET A 6 -7.17 -0.20 2.55
CA MET A 6 -6.96 -1.48 1.89
C MET A 6 -6.10 -1.25 0.66
N ILE A 7 -5.08 -2.07 0.48
CA ILE A 7 -4.22 -2.04 -0.70
C ILE A 7 -4.53 -3.29 -1.54
N MET A 8 -4.94 -3.07 -2.78
CA MET A 8 -5.14 -4.11 -3.77
C MET A 8 -3.96 -4.10 -4.74
N VAL A 9 -3.56 -5.27 -5.24
CA VAL A 9 -2.60 -5.39 -6.34
C VAL A 9 -3.31 -6.06 -7.50
N VAL A 10 -3.39 -5.37 -8.62
CA VAL A 10 -4.21 -5.81 -9.77
C VAL A 10 -3.39 -5.69 -11.06
N PRO A 11 -3.47 -6.68 -11.97
CA PRO A 11 -2.84 -6.54 -13.29
C PRO A 11 -3.39 -5.31 -14.03
N GLU A 12 -2.49 -4.50 -14.59
CA GLU A 12 -2.88 -3.22 -15.23
C GLU A 12 -3.87 -3.39 -16.38
N GLU A 13 -3.86 -4.54 -17.07
CA GLU A 13 -4.78 -4.83 -18.18
C GLU A 13 -6.25 -4.74 -17.79
N TYR A 14 -6.58 -4.98 -16.52
CA TYR A 14 -7.96 -4.88 -16.02
C TYR A 14 -8.37 -3.46 -15.62
N GLY A 15 -7.44 -2.52 -15.65
CA GLY A 15 -7.70 -1.12 -15.29
C GLY A 15 -8.31 -0.29 -16.41
N PHE A 16 -8.15 -0.72 -17.66
CA PHE A 16 -8.53 0.06 -18.83
C PHE A 16 -9.96 -0.22 -19.27
N ASN A 17 -10.68 0.83 -19.67
CA ASN A 17 -11.97 0.70 -20.33
C ASN A 17 -11.77 0.43 -21.85
N GLU A 18 -12.88 0.30 -22.60
CA GLU A 18 -12.90 0.07 -24.04
C GLU A 18 -12.19 1.19 -24.85
N HIS A 19 -12.04 2.38 -24.28
CA HIS A 19 -11.38 3.52 -24.90
C HIS A 19 -9.90 3.65 -24.50
N GLY A 20 -9.35 2.68 -23.77
CA GLY A 20 -7.98 2.71 -23.29
C GLY A 20 -7.71 3.66 -22.13
N LEU A 21 -8.75 4.14 -21.45
CA LEU A 21 -8.63 4.98 -20.28
C LEU A 21 -8.67 4.15 -19.00
N MET A 22 -7.78 4.48 -18.06
CA MET A 22 -7.71 3.76 -16.78
C MET A 22 -8.77 4.28 -15.82
N THR A 23 -9.89 3.60 -15.75
CA THR A 23 -11.10 4.03 -15.03
C THR A 23 -11.67 2.99 -14.06
N ALA A 24 -11.04 1.82 -13.94
CA ALA A 24 -11.57 0.75 -13.09
C ALA A 24 -11.63 1.16 -11.62
N VAL A 25 -12.72 0.80 -10.98
CA VAL A 25 -12.96 1.02 -9.54
C VAL A 25 -12.75 -0.28 -8.77
N PRO A 26 -12.49 -0.24 -7.43
CA PRO A 26 -12.13 -1.44 -6.67
C PRO A 26 -13.09 -2.63 -6.83
N ASN A 27 -14.40 -2.41 -6.76
CA ASN A 27 -15.38 -3.49 -6.87
C ASN A 27 -15.41 -4.14 -8.25
N SER A 28 -15.07 -3.43 -9.30
CA SER A 28 -15.06 -3.97 -10.67
C SER A 28 -13.89 -4.91 -10.93
N VAL A 29 -12.85 -4.88 -10.11
CA VAL A 29 -11.63 -5.66 -10.29
C VAL A 29 -11.29 -6.54 -9.09
N GLU A 30 -12.21 -6.70 -8.14
CA GLU A 30 -11.93 -7.46 -6.92
C GLU A 30 -11.53 -8.92 -7.18
N GLU A 31 -12.13 -9.56 -8.19
CA GLU A 31 -11.81 -10.93 -8.58
C GLU A 31 -10.44 -11.07 -9.25
N LYS A 32 -9.86 -9.97 -9.68
CA LYS A 32 -8.55 -9.91 -10.34
C LYS A 32 -7.43 -9.48 -9.41
N SER A 33 -7.75 -9.14 -8.19
CA SER A 33 -6.76 -8.75 -7.19
C SER A 33 -5.95 -9.96 -6.73
N TYR A 34 -4.64 -9.81 -6.71
CA TYR A 34 -3.72 -10.82 -6.17
C TYR A 34 -3.68 -10.81 -4.65
N LEU A 35 -3.95 -9.67 -4.04
CA LEU A 35 -4.03 -9.55 -2.59
C LEU A 35 -4.88 -8.35 -2.20
N ASN A 36 -5.39 -8.40 -0.97
CA ASN A 36 -6.07 -7.30 -0.32
C ASN A 36 -5.44 -7.13 1.06
N LEU A 37 -4.51 -6.18 1.16
CA LEU A 37 -3.78 -5.90 2.38
C LEU A 37 -4.47 -4.78 3.14
N TYR A 38 -5.12 -5.13 4.25
CA TYR A 38 -5.76 -4.16 5.13
C TYR A 38 -4.76 -3.61 6.13
N MET A 39 -4.83 -2.30 6.36
CA MET A 39 -4.01 -1.60 7.34
C MET A 39 -4.90 -0.68 8.17
N HIS A 40 -4.79 -0.80 9.50
CA HIS A 40 -5.73 -0.14 10.41
C HIS A 40 -5.46 1.36 10.60
N HIS A 41 -4.22 1.82 10.36
CA HIS A 41 -3.79 3.19 10.62
C HIS A 41 -3.15 3.86 9.40
N ASP A 42 -3.14 5.20 9.42
CA ASP A 42 -2.36 6.04 8.50
C ASP A 42 -2.70 5.83 7.01
N GLY A 43 -3.98 5.59 6.73
CA GLY A 43 -4.44 5.31 5.37
C GLY A 43 -4.65 6.53 4.47
N TYR A 44 -4.49 7.74 4.99
CA TYR A 44 -4.74 8.97 4.23
C TYR A 44 -3.70 9.16 3.10
N PRO A 45 -4.10 9.84 1.99
CA PRO A 45 -3.25 9.95 0.81
C PRO A 45 -1.87 10.58 1.05
N GLU A 46 -1.78 11.55 1.95
CA GLU A 46 -0.54 12.28 2.30
C GLU A 46 0.51 11.36 2.94
N TRP A 47 0.08 10.26 3.52
CA TRP A 47 0.98 9.26 4.09
C TRP A 47 1.02 7.99 3.25
N GLN A 48 -0.08 7.22 3.23
CA GLN A 48 -0.11 5.92 2.56
C GLN A 48 0.10 6.03 1.05
N GLY A 49 -0.44 7.07 0.42
CA GLY A 49 -0.21 7.31 -1.00
C GLY A 49 1.26 7.51 -1.33
N VAL A 50 1.96 8.29 -0.51
CA VAL A 50 3.40 8.55 -0.71
C VAL A 50 4.24 7.31 -0.38
N GLN A 51 3.86 6.56 0.66
CA GLN A 51 4.53 5.30 0.98
C GLN A 51 4.44 4.30 -0.19
N LEU A 52 3.27 4.14 -0.78
CA LEU A 52 3.08 3.29 -1.95
C LEU A 52 3.84 3.80 -3.17
N ALA A 53 3.88 5.12 -3.38
CA ALA A 53 4.65 5.75 -4.45
C ALA A 53 6.15 5.46 -4.28
N ASN A 54 6.70 5.64 -3.09
CA ASN A 54 8.10 5.32 -2.80
C ASN A 54 8.41 3.83 -2.99
N TRP A 55 7.51 2.97 -2.53
CA TRP A 55 7.65 1.52 -2.72
C TRP A 55 7.69 1.17 -4.21
N ARG A 56 6.78 1.74 -5.00
CA ARG A 56 6.69 1.45 -6.44
C ARG A 56 7.92 1.96 -7.20
N LEU A 57 8.45 3.12 -6.84
CA LEU A 57 9.68 3.65 -7.43
C LEU A 57 10.89 2.76 -7.14
N ALA A 58 10.96 2.20 -5.94
CA ALA A 58 12.02 1.26 -5.56
C ALA A 58 11.86 -0.12 -6.22
N ASN A 59 10.67 -0.45 -6.73
CA ASN A 59 10.32 -1.75 -7.29
C ASN A 59 9.61 -1.58 -8.65
N PRO A 60 10.31 -1.03 -9.67
CA PRO A 60 9.65 -0.58 -10.90
C PRO A 60 9.22 -1.71 -11.84
N THR A 61 9.97 -2.80 -11.89
CA THR A 61 9.74 -3.88 -12.84
C THR A 61 9.76 -5.24 -12.17
N MET A 62 8.60 -5.84 -12.03
CA MET A 62 8.48 -7.22 -11.58
C MET A 62 7.12 -7.80 -11.97
N ASP A 63 7.03 -9.12 -12.03
CA ASP A 63 5.74 -9.76 -12.24
C ASP A 63 4.84 -9.55 -11.02
N ILE A 64 3.54 -9.69 -11.23
CA ILE A 64 2.55 -9.36 -10.21
C ILE A 64 2.62 -10.28 -9.00
N ALA A 65 2.96 -11.56 -9.18
CA ALA A 65 3.07 -12.50 -8.06
C ALA A 65 4.22 -12.10 -7.12
N ARG A 66 5.37 -11.75 -7.70
CA ARG A 66 6.52 -11.27 -6.94
C ARG A 66 6.26 -9.91 -6.31
N ALA A 67 5.66 -9.00 -7.06
CA ALA A 67 5.29 -7.67 -6.56
C ALA A 67 4.36 -7.78 -5.36
N SER A 68 3.37 -8.66 -5.43
CA SER A 68 2.42 -8.89 -4.33
C SER A 68 3.10 -9.41 -3.07
N ALA A 69 3.94 -10.42 -3.18
CA ALA A 69 4.69 -10.97 -2.06
C ALA A 69 5.62 -9.92 -1.42
N LYS A 70 6.30 -9.15 -2.25
CA LYS A 70 7.23 -8.12 -1.79
C LYS A 70 6.51 -6.95 -1.13
N LEU A 71 5.35 -6.56 -1.64
CA LEU A 71 4.52 -5.54 -1.03
C LEU A 71 4.11 -5.93 0.40
N VAL A 72 3.65 -7.17 0.59
CA VAL A 72 3.30 -7.67 1.93
C VAL A 72 4.50 -7.60 2.86
N ARG A 73 5.67 -8.06 2.43
CA ARG A 73 6.89 -8.02 3.25
C ARG A 73 7.26 -6.60 3.65
N ASP A 74 7.24 -5.67 2.68
CA ASP A 74 7.75 -4.32 2.87
C ASP A 74 6.75 -3.41 3.60
N MET A 75 5.45 -3.66 3.46
CA MET A 75 4.39 -2.82 4.03
C MET A 75 3.80 -3.38 5.33
N TYR A 76 4.16 -4.60 5.73
CA TYR A 76 3.63 -5.26 6.92
C TYR A 76 3.99 -4.52 8.21
N TYR A 77 3.02 -4.42 9.12
CA TYR A 77 3.23 -4.06 10.52
C TYR A 77 2.08 -4.65 11.38
N ASP A 78 2.12 -4.45 12.71
CA ASP A 78 1.27 -5.17 13.68
C ASP A 78 -0.23 -5.14 13.39
N SER A 79 -0.74 -4.10 12.75
CA SER A 79 -2.15 -3.97 12.41
C SER A 79 -2.46 -4.26 10.94
N SER A 80 -1.63 -5.06 10.29
CA SER A 80 -1.82 -5.48 8.89
C SER A 80 -2.47 -6.85 8.83
N TYR A 81 -3.46 -7.00 7.94
CA TYR A 81 -4.20 -8.24 7.73
C TYR A 81 -4.43 -8.48 6.24
N LEU A 82 -4.37 -9.75 5.82
CA LEU A 82 -4.75 -10.15 4.47
C LEU A 82 -6.21 -10.62 4.47
N TYR A 83 -7.00 -10.10 3.55
CA TYR A 83 -8.40 -10.49 3.39
C TYR A 83 -8.65 -11.05 1.98
N PRO A 84 -9.64 -11.94 1.83
CA PRO A 84 -9.95 -12.53 0.53
C PRO A 84 -10.59 -11.55 -0.46
N SER A 85 -11.19 -10.45 0.03
CA SER A 85 -11.87 -9.46 -0.81
C SER A 85 -11.68 -8.06 -0.26
N VAL A 86 -11.72 -7.08 -1.16
CA VAL A 86 -11.74 -5.65 -0.80
C VAL A 86 -12.96 -5.29 0.07
N ASN A 87 -14.03 -6.08 0.00
CA ASN A 87 -15.24 -5.86 0.77
C ASN A 87 -15.29 -6.64 2.10
N SER A 88 -14.22 -7.35 2.46
CA SER A 88 -14.19 -8.19 3.68
C SER A 88 -14.26 -7.38 4.97
N ILE A 89 -13.78 -6.15 4.97
CA ILE A 89 -13.73 -5.30 6.16
C ILE A 89 -13.96 -3.83 5.76
N ASP A 90 -14.60 -3.08 6.66
CA ASP A 90 -14.81 -1.65 6.48
C ASP A 90 -13.48 -0.89 6.50
N HIS A 91 -13.31 0.03 5.56
CA HIS A 91 -12.13 0.90 5.47
C HIS A 91 -12.50 2.15 4.69
N GLN A 92 -11.77 3.26 4.94
CA GLN A 92 -12.05 4.52 4.28
C GLN A 92 -11.39 4.60 2.90
N TYR A 93 -10.09 4.39 2.82
CA TYR A 93 -9.35 4.51 1.56
C TYR A 93 -9.01 3.17 0.96
N THR A 94 -9.27 3.01 -0.34
CA THR A 94 -8.82 1.85 -1.10
C THR A 94 -7.77 2.30 -2.11
N TYR A 95 -6.62 1.66 -2.07
CA TYR A 95 -5.55 1.87 -3.04
C TYR A 95 -5.48 0.68 -3.97
N ILE A 96 -5.29 0.94 -5.26
CA ILE A 96 -4.99 -0.10 -6.25
C ILE A 96 -3.60 0.17 -6.82
N VAL A 97 -2.71 -0.80 -6.62
CA VAL A 97 -1.38 -0.80 -7.25
C VAL A 97 -1.50 -1.58 -8.55
N TRP A 98 -1.47 -0.87 -9.67
CA TRP A 98 -1.55 -1.46 -10.99
C TRP A 98 -0.17 -1.98 -11.41
N VAL A 99 -0.09 -3.26 -11.77
CA VAL A 99 1.18 -3.90 -12.13
C VAL A 99 1.12 -4.42 -13.55
N GLY A 100 2.12 -4.02 -14.36
CA GLY A 100 2.26 -4.41 -15.75
C GLY A 100 3.47 -3.76 -16.38
N LYS A 101 3.59 -3.88 -17.70
CA LYS A 101 4.78 -3.45 -18.43
C LYS A 101 4.82 -1.95 -18.73
N GLU A 102 3.67 -1.32 -18.86
CA GLU A 102 3.56 0.04 -19.41
C GLU A 102 3.15 1.08 -18.36
N ASN A 103 2.68 0.64 -17.21
CA ASN A 103 1.99 1.51 -16.30
C ASN A 103 2.38 1.24 -14.85
N ASN A 104 2.82 2.26 -14.14
CA ASN A 104 3.10 2.18 -12.70
C ASN A 104 2.09 2.98 -11.88
N LYS A 105 0.91 3.22 -12.40
CA LYS A 105 -0.07 4.07 -11.71
C LYS A 105 -0.59 3.41 -10.44
N ILE A 106 -0.99 4.27 -9.52
CA ILE A 106 -1.66 3.91 -8.27
C ILE A 106 -2.95 4.69 -8.24
N SER A 107 -4.05 4.00 -7.97
CA SER A 107 -5.37 4.64 -7.78
C SER A 107 -5.70 4.73 -6.30
N CYS A 108 -6.40 5.79 -5.90
CA CYS A 108 -6.92 5.97 -4.56
C CYS A 108 -8.39 6.33 -4.61
N PHE A 109 -9.19 5.67 -3.77
CA PHE A 109 -10.63 5.89 -3.66
C PHE A 109 -11.00 6.13 -2.20
N ASP A 110 -11.87 7.11 -1.96
CA ASP A 110 -12.51 7.33 -0.67
C ASP A 110 -13.87 6.65 -0.67
N ARG A 111 -13.98 5.51 0.02
CA ARG A 111 -15.22 4.71 0.07
C ARG A 111 -16.34 5.42 0.83
N TYR A 112 -16.00 6.14 1.88
CA TYR A 112 -17.00 6.81 2.72
C TYR A 112 -17.73 7.92 1.96
N ASN A 113 -17.03 8.58 1.04
CA ASN A 113 -17.59 9.65 0.23
C ASN A 113 -17.86 9.22 -1.22
N SER A 114 -17.68 7.94 -1.55
CA SER A 114 -17.85 7.39 -2.90
C SER A 114 -17.10 8.20 -3.96
N LYS A 115 -15.84 8.57 -3.66
CA LYS A 115 -15.08 9.51 -4.48
C LYS A 115 -13.76 8.88 -4.97
N HIS A 116 -13.50 9.02 -6.28
CA HIS A 116 -12.18 8.78 -6.84
C HIS A 116 -11.26 9.95 -6.49
N ILE A 117 -10.17 9.69 -5.78
CA ILE A 117 -9.24 10.73 -5.35
C ILE A 117 -8.18 10.98 -6.42
N PHE A 118 -7.52 9.90 -6.89
CA PHE A 118 -6.54 10.02 -7.94
C PHE A 118 -6.26 8.67 -8.63
N THR A 119 -5.72 8.76 -9.85
CA THR A 119 -4.99 7.68 -10.53
C THR A 119 -3.76 8.35 -11.14
N MET A 120 -2.61 8.15 -10.53
CA MET A 120 -1.39 8.89 -10.83
C MET A 120 -0.17 7.98 -10.81
N THR A 121 0.90 8.43 -11.49
CA THR A 121 2.22 7.82 -11.35
C THR A 121 2.79 8.09 -9.96
N PRO A 122 3.76 7.29 -9.49
CA PRO A 122 4.42 7.55 -8.21
C PRO A 122 5.02 8.95 -8.10
N ASN A 123 5.63 9.45 -9.16
CA ASN A 123 6.21 10.80 -9.15
C ASN A 123 5.15 11.89 -9.02
N GLU A 124 4.01 11.73 -9.68
CA GLU A 124 2.88 12.66 -9.56
C GLU A 124 2.32 12.67 -8.13
N ILE A 125 2.20 11.50 -7.50
CA ILE A 125 1.76 11.38 -6.10
C ILE A 125 2.71 12.13 -5.17
N LYS A 126 4.01 11.92 -5.32
CA LYS A 126 5.02 12.58 -4.50
C LYS A 126 5.00 14.10 -4.70
N THR A 127 4.85 14.56 -5.93
CA THR A 127 4.76 16.00 -6.21
C THR A 127 3.55 16.63 -5.54
N LYS A 128 2.42 15.91 -5.51
CA LYS A 128 1.18 16.44 -4.92
C LYS A 128 1.16 16.40 -3.40
N TYR A 129 1.68 15.33 -2.78
CA TYR A 129 1.46 15.05 -1.37
C TYR A 129 2.72 15.04 -0.50
N ALA A 130 3.90 14.78 -1.07
CA ALA A 130 5.10 14.74 -0.26
C ALA A 130 5.45 16.14 0.27
N ASP A 131 5.51 16.23 1.58
CA ASP A 131 5.93 17.43 2.30
C ASP A 131 7.14 17.10 3.19
N ASP A 132 7.27 17.73 4.35
CA ASP A 132 8.37 17.52 5.28
C ASP A 132 8.24 16.24 6.13
N MET A 133 7.30 15.34 5.81
CA MET A 133 7.17 14.07 6.53
C MET A 133 8.33 13.14 6.20
N ASP A 134 8.69 12.32 7.19
CA ASP A 134 9.77 11.33 7.07
C ASP A 134 9.21 10.01 6.55
N TYR A 135 9.33 9.81 5.24
CA TYR A 135 8.84 8.60 4.56
C TYR A 135 9.90 7.51 4.50
N THR A 136 9.44 6.24 4.48
CA THR A 136 10.31 5.07 4.32
C THR A 136 11.04 5.11 2.97
N ASP A 137 12.34 4.88 3.00
CA ASP A 137 13.16 4.79 1.78
C ASP A 137 13.32 3.30 1.38
N PHE A 138 12.38 2.80 0.61
CA PHE A 138 12.39 1.40 0.15
C PHE A 138 13.56 1.07 -0.78
N ALA A 139 14.17 2.07 -1.44
CA ALA A 139 15.35 1.87 -2.28
C ALA A 139 16.57 1.44 -1.46
N LYS A 140 16.62 1.79 -0.17
CA LYS A 140 17.67 1.37 0.77
C LYS A 140 17.40 0.03 1.43
N GLY A 141 16.36 -0.70 1.02
CA GLY A 141 15.97 -1.96 1.64
C GLY A 141 15.22 -1.80 2.97
N GLU A 142 14.70 -0.64 3.24
CA GLU A 142 13.86 -0.39 4.42
C GLU A 142 12.47 -0.97 4.21
N THR A 143 11.82 -1.39 5.30
CA THR A 143 10.41 -1.77 5.31
C THR A 143 9.63 -0.76 6.11
N ARG A 144 8.32 -0.64 5.82
CA ARG A 144 7.45 0.27 6.57
C ARG A 144 7.41 -0.05 8.08
N CYS A 145 7.54 -1.32 8.44
CA CYS A 145 7.50 -1.77 9.82
C CYS A 145 8.84 -1.65 10.55
N ARG A 146 9.87 -1.12 9.93
CA ARG A 146 11.22 -1.01 10.52
C ARG A 146 11.22 -0.38 11.91
N ARG A 147 10.47 0.72 12.06
CA ARG A 147 10.35 1.40 13.36
C ARG A 147 9.73 0.49 14.41
N ASN A 148 8.66 -0.21 14.08
CA ASN A 148 8.00 -1.16 14.97
C ASN A 148 8.92 -2.32 15.32
N ASN A 149 9.67 -2.84 14.34
CA ASN A 149 10.65 -3.89 14.57
C ASN A 149 11.77 -3.45 15.51
N THR A 150 12.22 -2.21 15.41
CA THR A 150 13.23 -1.64 16.30
C THR A 150 12.71 -1.58 17.75
N ILE A 151 11.49 -1.09 17.94
CA ILE A 151 10.84 -1.05 19.26
C ILE A 151 10.69 -2.45 19.84
N ALA A 152 10.23 -3.43 19.06
CA ALA A 152 10.08 -4.81 19.50
C ALA A 152 11.43 -5.43 19.90
N LYS A 153 12.50 -5.14 19.17
CA LYS A 153 13.86 -5.59 19.53
C LYS A 153 14.34 -4.98 20.84
N GLU A 154 14.08 -3.70 21.05
CA GLU A 154 14.43 -3.00 22.29
C GLU A 154 13.65 -3.57 23.49
N GLU A 155 12.36 -3.84 23.33
CA GLU A 155 11.52 -4.47 24.35
C GLU A 155 12.03 -5.88 24.68
N LEU A 156 12.37 -6.67 23.67
CA LEU A 156 12.93 -8.01 23.85
C LEU A 156 14.26 -7.94 24.61
N ALA A 157 15.15 -7.04 24.26
CA ALA A 157 16.43 -6.84 24.93
C ALA A 157 16.23 -6.50 26.42
N THR A 158 15.28 -5.63 26.74
CA THR A 158 14.90 -5.29 28.10
C THR A 158 14.38 -6.54 28.85
N TYR A 159 13.49 -7.30 28.24
CA TYR A 159 12.95 -8.53 28.83
C TYR A 159 14.06 -9.54 29.11
N LEU A 160 14.94 -9.79 28.13
CA LEU A 160 16.07 -10.72 28.30
C LEU A 160 17.02 -10.27 29.42
N SER A 161 17.26 -8.99 29.57
CA SER A 161 18.08 -8.46 30.65
C SER A 161 17.47 -8.70 32.03
N LEU A 162 16.13 -8.67 32.14
CA LEU A 162 15.42 -8.94 33.39
C LEU A 162 15.48 -10.41 33.81
N ILE A 163 15.43 -11.35 32.86
CA ILE A 163 15.45 -12.78 33.18
C ILE A 163 16.86 -13.32 33.48
N HIS A 164 17.90 -12.55 33.21
CA HIS A 164 19.29 -12.92 33.54
C HIS A 164 19.79 -12.32 34.86
N ILE A 165 18.94 -11.65 35.57
CA ILE A 165 19.20 -11.18 36.91
C ILE A 165 18.90 -12.28 37.90
#